data_65f97755c8681335e05d2766133bca30
#
_entry.id   65f97755c8681335e05d2766133bca30
#
_cell.length_a   1.000
_cell.length_b   1.000
_cell.length_c   1.000
_cell.angle_alpha   90.00
_cell.angle_beta   90.00
_cell.angle_gamma   90.00
#
_symmetry.space_group_name_H-M   'P 1'
#
loop_
_entity.id
_entity.type
_entity.pdbx_description
1 polymer ?
#
loop_
_entity_poly.entity_id
_entity_poly.type
_entity_poly.pdbx_seq_one_letter_code
_entity_poly.pdbx_strand_id
1 'polypeptide(L)'
;MSEMVISGTRPRNVGWMRAAALLYGDWGTSKAYVIGLAVLLAGYAAPYYLAGIIGLTFLVGWNYVWVCKFFPEGGGVYHAARRHSARLGVVGALLLFAGYVVTASISAYEAYNYFGLGAEAVRWAILTIFALGVLNAFGPRLAGSVAVYLALPAVLVLLGLSAAGIFSGQERILESPSQGAWEGWTIFTGMVLALSGVEAVANMTGVMRPDPDSSPDKPSVHHQARKAIGLVMIEVCLITAILGLMIAGMPKESFLHPESFLRTMADHYIGPTYAWVVGVVVGLLLLSAVNTAIVASVALLFSMAQDGDLPPAFRMLNRQGVPWVPLIAAVVLPVVVLESARGLEALGSLYAIGVTGAIGLNLGSCSLDRSLVMKGWQRAVMTGTALLMVAIWVTIAVTKPQAFLFAAILAGVGLFLREAAQRRGGEKVEEERIVPLGVKEEAKQDLAEDGGRILVAAHGMTASAKFALQEAKLRGARVYFLFV
;
A
#
# COMPACT_ATOMS: atom_id res chain seq x y z
N MET A 1 -28.24 28.86 7.59
CA MET A 1 -27.41 28.29 8.68
C MET A 1 -27.15 26.85 8.28
N SER A 2 -25.93 26.57 7.84
CA SER A 2 -25.51 25.21 7.41
C SER A 2 -25.33 24.37 8.66
N GLU A 3 -26.11 23.30 8.80
CA GLU A 3 -25.90 22.28 9.82
C GLU A 3 -24.48 21.72 9.68
N MET A 4 -23.64 21.95 10.68
CA MET A 4 -22.33 21.36 10.77
C MET A 4 -22.51 19.93 11.30
N VAL A 5 -22.65 18.98 10.40
CA VAL A 5 -22.66 17.55 10.75
C VAL A 5 -21.24 17.17 11.13
N ILE A 6 -20.95 17.05 12.43
CA ILE A 6 -19.69 16.53 12.95
C ILE A 6 -19.77 15.00 12.85
N SER A 7 -19.39 14.47 11.70
CA SER A 7 -19.14 13.05 11.57
C SER A 7 -17.71 12.77 12.03
N GLY A 8 -17.50 11.86 12.99
CA GLY A 8 -16.19 11.34 13.38
C GLY A 8 -15.53 10.48 12.29
N THR A 9 -15.95 10.61 11.04
CA THR A 9 -15.46 9.92 9.87
C THR A 9 -14.33 10.72 9.23
N ARG A 10 -13.27 10.02 8.81
CA ARG A 10 -12.17 10.61 8.04
C ARG A 10 -12.71 11.39 6.85
N PRO A 11 -12.19 12.60 6.54
CA PRO A 11 -12.71 13.40 5.43
C PRO A 11 -12.50 12.62 4.11
N ARG A 12 -13.59 12.39 3.37
CA ARG A 12 -13.60 11.72 2.07
C ARG A 12 -13.47 12.75 0.96
N ASN A 13 -12.24 13.21 0.72
CA ASN A 13 -11.96 14.30 -0.23
C ASN A 13 -11.05 13.91 -1.41
N VAL A 14 -10.61 12.63 -1.47
CA VAL A 14 -9.71 12.13 -2.51
C VAL A 14 -10.54 11.74 -3.74
N GLY A 15 -10.48 12.55 -4.80
CA GLY A 15 -11.08 12.22 -6.10
C GLY A 15 -10.24 11.17 -6.84
N TRP A 16 -10.80 10.55 -7.88
CA TRP A 16 -10.20 9.44 -8.62
C TRP A 16 -8.81 9.76 -9.22
N MET A 17 -8.56 10.99 -9.70
CA MET A 17 -7.24 11.39 -10.23
C MET A 17 -6.17 11.40 -9.12
N ARG A 18 -6.48 11.95 -7.94
CA ARG A 18 -5.56 11.90 -6.79
C ARG A 18 -5.37 10.47 -6.29
N ALA A 19 -6.44 9.67 -6.28
CA ALA A 19 -6.35 8.26 -5.94
C ALA A 19 -5.48 7.48 -6.95
N ALA A 20 -5.62 7.75 -8.24
CA ALA A 20 -4.76 7.17 -9.28
C ALA A 20 -3.28 7.56 -9.10
N ALA A 21 -2.98 8.82 -8.78
CA ALA A 21 -1.61 9.27 -8.56
C ALA A 21 -0.99 8.67 -7.28
N LEU A 22 -1.76 8.54 -6.20
CA LEU A 22 -1.33 7.84 -4.99
C LEU A 22 -1.08 6.35 -5.26
N LEU A 23 -1.99 5.71 -5.99
CA LEU A 23 -1.87 4.32 -6.42
C LEU A 23 -0.65 4.12 -7.34
N TYR A 24 -0.38 5.07 -8.24
CA TYR A 24 0.79 5.06 -9.11
C TYR A 24 2.11 5.17 -8.34
N GLY A 25 2.14 5.93 -7.25
CA GLY A 25 3.30 6.04 -6.37
C GLY A 25 3.73 4.71 -5.73
N ASP A 26 2.86 3.71 -5.72
CA ASP A 26 3.14 2.35 -5.24
C ASP A 26 3.14 1.35 -6.42
N TRP A 27 2.01 1.18 -7.11
CA TRP A 27 1.89 0.23 -8.21
C TRP A 27 2.72 0.61 -9.45
N GLY A 28 2.76 1.90 -9.80
CA GLY A 28 3.55 2.39 -10.94
C GLY A 28 5.06 2.22 -10.76
N THR A 29 5.55 2.15 -9.52
CA THR A 29 6.98 1.91 -9.22
C THR A 29 7.41 0.48 -9.48
N SER A 30 6.50 -0.48 -9.55
CA SER A 30 6.83 -1.90 -9.75
C SER A 30 7.69 -2.15 -10.99
N LYS A 31 7.54 -1.36 -12.05
CA LYS A 31 8.35 -1.44 -13.28
C LYS A 31 9.84 -1.20 -13.02
N ALA A 32 10.16 -0.35 -12.03
CA ALA A 32 11.55 0.02 -11.71
C ALA A 32 12.39 -1.19 -11.29
N TYR A 33 11.78 -2.17 -10.65
CA TYR A 33 12.49 -3.36 -10.19
C TYR A 33 12.08 -4.65 -10.92
N VAL A 34 10.85 -4.73 -11.43
CA VAL A 34 10.37 -5.97 -12.08
C VAL A 34 11.06 -6.24 -13.42
N ILE A 35 11.41 -5.19 -14.18
CA ILE A 35 12.11 -5.37 -15.46
C ILE A 35 13.52 -5.93 -15.23
N GLY A 36 14.28 -5.39 -14.25
CA GLY A 36 15.57 -5.94 -13.86
C GLY A 36 15.48 -7.37 -13.32
N LEU A 37 14.47 -7.65 -12.48
CA LEU A 37 14.25 -9.00 -11.97
C LEU A 37 13.90 -10.00 -13.08
N ALA A 38 13.11 -9.58 -14.08
CA ALA A 38 12.76 -10.40 -15.22
C ALA A 38 13.99 -10.76 -16.07
N VAL A 39 14.88 -9.79 -16.26
CA VAL A 39 16.16 -10.01 -16.95
C VAL A 39 17.04 -10.98 -16.17
N LEU A 40 17.14 -10.81 -14.85
CA LEU A 40 17.93 -11.68 -13.98
C LEU A 40 17.44 -13.13 -14.01
N LEU A 41 16.14 -13.34 -13.99
CA LEU A 41 15.54 -14.67 -13.89
C LEU A 41 15.37 -15.37 -15.23
N ALA A 42 15.15 -14.64 -16.34
CA ALA A 42 14.75 -15.23 -17.61
C ALA A 42 15.53 -14.72 -18.83
N GLY A 43 16.42 -13.73 -18.68
CA GLY A 43 17.20 -13.20 -19.81
C GLY A 43 16.32 -12.80 -21.00
N TYR A 44 16.63 -13.28 -22.21
CA TYR A 44 15.86 -13.02 -23.42
C TYR A 44 14.48 -13.71 -23.47
N ALA A 45 14.19 -14.65 -22.56
CA ALA A 45 12.86 -15.22 -22.40
C ALA A 45 11.93 -14.36 -21.52
N ALA A 46 12.44 -13.30 -20.86
CA ALA A 46 11.69 -12.43 -19.97
C ALA A 46 10.38 -11.89 -20.57
N PRO A 47 10.27 -11.50 -21.86
CA PRO A 47 9.03 -10.99 -22.43
C PRO A 47 7.86 -11.98 -22.33
N TYR A 48 8.10 -13.28 -22.46
CA TYR A 48 7.04 -14.30 -22.34
C TYR A 48 6.50 -14.40 -20.91
N TYR A 49 7.39 -14.38 -19.92
CA TYR A 49 7.01 -14.40 -18.50
C TYR A 49 6.31 -13.12 -18.09
N LEU A 50 6.79 -11.96 -18.55
CA LEU A 50 6.15 -10.67 -18.31
C LEU A 50 4.76 -10.61 -18.93
N ALA A 51 4.52 -11.22 -20.09
CA ALA A 51 3.17 -11.33 -20.65
C ALA A 51 2.21 -12.09 -19.71
N GLY A 52 2.67 -13.18 -19.10
CA GLY A 52 1.90 -13.89 -18.07
C GLY A 52 1.65 -13.04 -16.82
N ILE A 53 2.65 -12.30 -16.36
CA ILE A 53 2.55 -11.37 -15.22
C ILE A 53 1.58 -10.23 -15.52
N ILE A 54 1.58 -9.68 -16.74
CA ILE A 54 0.63 -8.65 -17.17
C ILE A 54 -0.81 -9.20 -17.13
N GLY A 55 -1.01 -10.43 -17.60
CA GLY A 55 -2.30 -11.12 -17.51
C GLY A 55 -2.77 -11.28 -16.06
N LEU A 56 -1.87 -11.69 -15.18
CA LEU A 56 -2.14 -11.81 -13.74
C LEU A 56 -2.44 -10.44 -13.10
N THR A 57 -1.67 -9.42 -13.45
CA THR A 57 -1.85 -8.04 -12.97
C THR A 57 -3.23 -7.51 -13.36
N PHE A 58 -3.64 -7.72 -14.61
CA PHE A 58 -4.97 -7.36 -15.10
C PHE A 58 -6.07 -8.10 -14.33
N LEU A 59 -5.90 -9.40 -14.13
CA LEU A 59 -6.88 -10.24 -13.43
C LEU A 59 -7.04 -9.81 -11.96
N VAL A 60 -5.93 -9.54 -11.26
CA VAL A 60 -5.96 -9.06 -9.88
C VAL A 60 -6.55 -7.66 -9.79
N GLY A 61 -6.11 -6.71 -10.64
CA GLY A 61 -6.65 -5.35 -10.67
C GLY A 61 -8.15 -5.32 -10.94
N TRP A 62 -8.63 -6.17 -11.86
CA TRP A 62 -10.06 -6.35 -12.12
C TRP A 62 -10.83 -6.80 -10.87
N ASN A 63 -10.32 -7.78 -10.12
CA ASN A 63 -10.92 -8.23 -8.87
C ASN A 63 -10.94 -7.13 -7.81
N TYR A 64 -9.87 -6.30 -7.72
CA TYR A 64 -9.81 -5.20 -6.76
C TYR A 64 -10.83 -4.09 -7.02
N VAL A 65 -11.31 -3.92 -8.26
CA VAL A 65 -12.47 -3.04 -8.54
C VAL A 65 -13.71 -3.51 -7.77
N TRP A 66 -13.92 -4.83 -7.66
CA TRP A 66 -15.02 -5.41 -6.89
C TRP A 66 -14.76 -5.35 -5.38
N VAL A 67 -13.53 -5.60 -4.95
CA VAL A 67 -13.15 -5.44 -3.53
C VAL A 67 -13.47 -4.02 -3.04
N CYS A 68 -13.09 -2.98 -3.80
CA CYS A 68 -13.40 -1.59 -3.48
C CYS A 68 -14.90 -1.30 -3.43
N LYS A 69 -15.71 -2.00 -4.22
CA LYS A 69 -17.18 -1.90 -4.16
C LYS A 69 -17.74 -2.46 -2.85
N PHE A 70 -17.17 -3.57 -2.36
CA PHE A 70 -17.66 -4.25 -1.16
C PHE A 70 -17.17 -3.60 0.14
N PHE A 71 -16.03 -2.92 0.10
CA PHE A 71 -15.40 -2.29 1.27
C PHE A 71 -15.15 -0.79 1.04
N PRO A 72 -16.21 0.03 0.99
CA PRO A 72 -16.08 1.47 0.75
C PRO A 72 -15.48 2.24 1.92
N GLU A 73 -15.40 1.62 3.10
CA GLU A 73 -14.82 2.22 4.33
C GLU A 73 -13.29 2.01 4.42
N GLY A 74 -12.72 1.24 3.51
CA GLY A 74 -11.30 0.87 3.55
C GLY A 74 -11.03 -0.46 4.21
N GLY A 75 -9.75 -0.75 4.42
CA GLY A 75 -9.27 -1.89 5.20
C GLY A 75 -8.94 -3.16 4.44
N GLY A 76 -9.21 -3.23 3.14
CA GLY A 76 -8.70 -4.30 2.27
C GLY A 76 -8.79 -5.71 2.87
N VAL A 77 -7.66 -6.44 2.85
CA VAL A 77 -7.57 -7.82 3.32
C VAL A 77 -7.92 -7.98 4.80
N TYR A 78 -7.55 -7.01 5.64
CA TYR A 78 -7.82 -7.07 7.08
C TYR A 78 -9.32 -7.19 7.36
N HIS A 79 -10.13 -6.30 6.78
CA HIS A 79 -11.57 -6.30 6.99
C HIS A 79 -12.27 -7.47 6.29
N ALA A 80 -11.85 -7.82 5.07
CA ALA A 80 -12.41 -8.96 4.35
C ALA A 80 -12.22 -10.29 5.10
N ALA A 81 -10.99 -10.56 5.55
CA ALA A 81 -10.66 -11.79 6.27
C ALA A 81 -11.27 -11.81 7.69
N ARG A 82 -11.36 -10.66 8.36
CA ARG A 82 -11.95 -10.53 9.70
C ARG A 82 -13.43 -10.90 9.74
N ARG A 83 -14.17 -10.75 8.64
CA ARG A 83 -15.58 -11.20 8.55
C ARG A 83 -15.73 -12.71 8.77
N HIS A 84 -14.71 -13.50 8.44
CA HIS A 84 -14.69 -14.94 8.69
C HIS A 84 -14.11 -15.29 10.06
N SER A 85 -12.99 -14.66 10.41
CA SER A 85 -12.31 -14.85 11.69
C SER A 85 -11.40 -13.68 12.01
N ALA A 86 -11.42 -13.21 13.25
CA ALA A 86 -10.50 -12.17 13.71
C ALA A 86 -9.02 -12.61 13.56
N ARG A 87 -8.70 -13.89 13.77
CA ARG A 87 -7.34 -14.42 13.55
C ARG A 87 -6.93 -14.35 12.09
N LEU A 88 -7.82 -14.69 11.15
CA LEU A 88 -7.57 -14.57 9.71
C LEU A 88 -7.37 -13.11 9.30
N GLY A 89 -8.15 -12.19 9.87
CA GLY A 89 -7.96 -10.75 9.67
C GLY A 89 -6.55 -10.30 10.06
N VAL A 90 -6.08 -10.71 11.23
CA VAL A 90 -4.73 -10.40 11.71
C VAL A 90 -3.64 -11.00 10.80
N VAL A 91 -3.78 -12.27 10.40
CA VAL A 91 -2.82 -12.89 9.45
C VAL A 91 -2.78 -12.11 8.14
N GLY A 92 -3.94 -11.76 7.56
CA GLY A 92 -4.01 -10.97 6.33
C GLY A 92 -3.37 -9.59 6.46
N ALA A 93 -3.62 -8.91 7.58
CA ALA A 93 -2.99 -7.61 7.88
C ALA A 93 -1.47 -7.73 8.02
N LEU A 94 -0.96 -8.79 8.66
CA LEU A 94 0.47 -8.98 8.84
C LEU A 94 1.19 -9.40 7.56
N LEU A 95 0.55 -10.16 6.66
CA LEU A 95 1.06 -10.42 5.32
C LEU A 95 1.13 -9.12 4.50
N LEU A 96 0.10 -8.27 4.60
CA LEU A 96 0.10 -6.95 3.97
C LEU A 96 1.19 -6.04 4.57
N PHE A 97 1.35 -6.05 5.89
CA PHE A 97 2.41 -5.33 6.59
C PHE A 97 3.80 -5.80 6.17
N ALA A 98 4.01 -7.11 6.02
CA ALA A 98 5.24 -7.67 5.45
C ALA A 98 5.53 -7.10 4.07
N GLY A 99 4.52 -7.00 3.20
CA GLY A 99 4.61 -6.33 1.90
C GLY A 99 5.10 -4.88 2.04
N TYR A 100 4.49 -4.08 2.92
CA TYR A 100 4.89 -2.68 3.11
C TYR A 100 6.31 -2.53 3.67
N VAL A 101 6.72 -3.38 4.61
CA VAL A 101 8.10 -3.41 5.14
C VAL A 101 9.09 -3.63 4.00
N VAL A 102 8.85 -4.63 3.15
CA VAL A 102 9.74 -4.92 2.03
C VAL A 102 9.65 -3.87 0.92
N THR A 103 8.46 -3.30 0.66
CA THR A 103 8.32 -2.15 -0.27
C THR A 103 9.21 -0.98 0.15
N ALA A 104 9.22 -0.63 1.44
CA ALA A 104 10.09 0.43 1.94
C ALA A 104 11.57 0.09 1.73
N SER A 105 11.96 -1.17 1.98
CA SER A 105 13.33 -1.65 1.82
C SER A 105 13.78 -1.63 0.35
N ILE A 106 13.05 -2.32 -0.53
CA ILE A 106 13.43 -2.47 -1.94
C ILE A 106 13.37 -1.14 -2.69
N SER A 107 12.36 -0.30 -2.40
CA SER A 107 12.24 1.02 -3.03
C SER A 107 13.36 1.96 -2.60
N ALA A 108 13.76 1.94 -1.31
CA ALA A 108 14.90 2.72 -0.86
C ALA A 108 16.21 2.24 -1.49
N TYR A 109 16.44 0.92 -1.54
CA TYR A 109 17.62 0.31 -2.16
C TYR A 109 17.72 0.67 -3.64
N GLU A 110 16.65 0.43 -4.41
CA GLU A 110 16.63 0.72 -5.83
C GLU A 110 16.72 2.21 -6.14
N ALA A 111 16.13 3.10 -5.33
CA ALA A 111 16.25 4.54 -5.53
C ALA A 111 17.73 4.97 -5.62
N TYR A 112 18.58 4.44 -4.75
CA TYR A 112 20.00 4.78 -4.74
C TYR A 112 20.81 4.08 -5.84
N ASN A 113 20.37 2.93 -6.30
CA ASN A 113 20.90 2.33 -7.53
C ASN A 113 20.56 3.20 -8.74
N TYR A 114 19.34 3.71 -8.84
CA TYR A 114 18.93 4.65 -9.88
C TYR A 114 19.72 5.98 -9.85
N PHE A 115 20.08 6.46 -8.67
CA PHE A 115 20.99 7.63 -8.54
C PHE A 115 22.45 7.32 -8.88
N GLY A 116 22.78 6.04 -9.09
CA GLY A 116 24.14 5.61 -9.45
C GLY A 116 25.09 5.40 -8.26
N LEU A 117 24.52 5.20 -7.07
CA LEU A 117 25.27 5.00 -5.82
C LEU A 117 25.43 3.53 -5.44
N GLY A 118 25.33 2.60 -6.38
CA GLY A 118 25.30 1.14 -6.23
C GLY A 118 25.96 0.57 -4.97
N ALA A 119 27.30 0.73 -4.81
CA ALA A 119 28.02 0.21 -3.64
C ALA A 119 27.56 0.81 -2.30
N GLU A 120 27.07 2.05 -2.30
CA GLU A 120 26.61 2.77 -1.11
C GLU A 120 25.07 2.76 -0.97
N ALA A 121 24.36 2.09 -1.89
CA ALA A 121 22.89 2.15 -1.96
C ALA A 121 22.23 1.71 -0.64
N VAL A 122 22.70 0.64 0.00
CA VAL A 122 22.14 0.15 1.28
C VAL A 122 22.29 1.19 2.38
N ARG A 123 23.47 1.81 2.49
CA ARG A 123 23.75 2.82 3.51
C ARG A 123 22.84 4.03 3.37
N TRP A 124 22.71 4.57 2.16
CA TRP A 124 21.84 5.72 1.88
C TRP A 124 20.37 5.36 2.03
N ALA A 125 19.96 4.13 1.65
CA ALA A 125 18.61 3.63 1.87
C ALA A 125 18.25 3.63 3.37
N ILE A 126 19.12 3.10 4.22
CA ILE A 126 18.92 3.10 5.68
C ILE A 126 18.78 4.53 6.22
N LEU A 127 19.70 5.42 5.85
CA LEU A 127 19.63 6.82 6.29
C LEU A 127 18.34 7.49 5.87
N THR A 128 17.86 7.23 4.65
CA THR A 128 16.61 7.78 4.14
C THR A 128 15.39 7.22 4.85
N ILE A 129 15.34 5.93 5.13
CA ILE A 129 14.25 5.32 5.90
C ILE A 129 14.16 5.98 7.29
N PHE A 130 15.28 6.20 7.97
CA PHE A 130 15.31 6.92 9.24
C PHE A 130 14.87 8.38 9.10
N ALA A 131 15.37 9.09 8.09
CA ALA A 131 14.99 10.49 7.84
C ALA A 131 13.49 10.62 7.56
N LEU A 132 12.92 9.74 6.74
CA LEU A 132 11.47 9.71 6.47
C LEU A 132 10.68 9.31 7.72
N GLY A 133 11.21 8.42 8.57
CA GLY A 133 10.63 8.09 9.87
C GLY A 133 10.53 9.33 10.77
N VAL A 134 11.61 10.09 10.88
CA VAL A 134 11.64 11.35 11.62
C VAL A 134 10.64 12.36 11.05
N LEU A 135 10.60 12.53 9.72
CA LEU A 135 9.64 13.43 9.06
C LEU A 135 8.19 13.02 9.36
N ASN A 136 7.88 11.72 9.30
CA ASN A 136 6.54 11.20 9.60
C ASN A 136 6.16 11.35 11.07
N ALA A 137 7.12 11.44 12.00
CA ALA A 137 6.84 11.73 13.40
C ALA A 137 6.20 13.11 13.63
N PHE A 138 6.39 14.06 12.70
CA PHE A 138 5.75 15.38 12.71
C PHE A 138 4.37 15.42 12.03
N GLY A 139 3.90 14.29 11.47
CA GLY A 139 2.57 14.14 10.88
C GLY A 139 2.57 14.01 9.35
N PRO A 140 1.54 13.36 8.78
CA PRO A 140 1.50 12.93 7.37
C PRO A 140 1.10 14.03 6.39
N ARG A 141 1.09 15.31 6.76
CA ARG A 141 0.53 16.42 5.94
C ARG A 141 1.20 16.62 4.57
N LEU A 142 2.42 16.17 4.38
CA LEU A 142 3.21 16.36 3.16
C LEU A 142 3.10 15.20 2.15
N ALA A 143 2.75 13.99 2.59
CA ALA A 143 2.88 12.77 1.79
C ALA A 143 1.95 12.72 0.54
N GLY A 144 0.70 13.16 0.67
CA GLY A 144 -0.29 12.98 -0.41
C GLY A 144 -0.13 13.91 -1.62
N SER A 145 0.51 15.07 -1.45
CA SER A 145 0.69 16.04 -2.55
C SER A 145 1.91 15.71 -3.40
N VAL A 146 2.98 15.20 -2.80
CA VAL A 146 4.26 14.93 -3.48
C VAL A 146 4.11 13.79 -4.48
N ALA A 147 3.34 12.74 -4.16
CA ALA A 147 3.10 11.61 -5.05
C ALA A 147 2.52 12.04 -6.41
N VAL A 148 1.59 13.01 -6.43
CA VAL A 148 0.99 13.52 -7.68
C VAL A 148 2.03 14.19 -8.57
N TYR A 149 2.90 15.02 -7.97
CA TYR A 149 3.92 15.75 -8.72
C TYR A 149 5.04 14.84 -9.23
N LEU A 150 5.27 13.68 -8.61
CA LEU A 150 6.29 12.72 -9.04
C LEU A 150 5.74 11.70 -10.05
N ALA A 151 4.45 11.37 -9.98
CA ALA A 151 3.84 10.40 -10.89
C ALA A 151 3.86 10.86 -12.35
N LEU A 152 3.49 12.11 -12.62
CA LEU A 152 3.40 12.61 -14.00
C LEU A 152 4.76 12.66 -14.72
N PRO A 153 5.84 13.22 -14.15
CA PRO A 153 7.17 13.14 -14.77
C PRO A 153 7.62 11.71 -15.02
N ALA A 154 7.35 10.79 -14.08
CA ALA A 154 7.72 9.38 -14.25
C ALA A 154 6.99 8.71 -15.42
N VAL A 155 5.68 8.95 -15.56
CA VAL A 155 4.91 8.46 -16.72
C VAL A 155 5.49 9.03 -18.02
N LEU A 156 5.76 10.33 -18.08
CA LEU A 156 6.29 10.97 -19.29
C LEU A 156 7.68 10.42 -19.69
N VAL A 157 8.56 10.24 -18.71
CA VAL A 157 9.89 9.68 -18.93
C VAL A 157 9.81 8.23 -19.40
N LEU A 158 8.95 7.42 -18.80
CA LEU A 158 8.77 6.02 -19.24
C LEU A 158 8.08 5.90 -20.61
N LEU A 159 7.15 6.79 -20.93
CA LEU A 159 6.57 6.88 -22.27
C LEU A 159 7.61 7.27 -23.31
N GLY A 160 8.49 8.25 -23.01
CA GLY A 160 9.60 8.64 -23.88
C GLY A 160 10.58 7.48 -24.12
N LEU A 161 10.97 6.75 -23.06
CA LEU A 161 11.80 5.55 -23.17
C LEU A 161 11.11 4.47 -24.02
N SER A 162 9.82 4.22 -23.78
CA SER A 162 9.03 3.24 -24.53
C SER A 162 8.93 3.60 -26.01
N ALA A 163 8.71 4.88 -26.32
CA ALA A 163 8.69 5.36 -27.70
C ALA A 163 10.04 5.16 -28.39
N ALA A 164 11.16 5.54 -27.73
CA ALA A 164 12.49 5.33 -28.26
C ALA A 164 12.77 3.85 -28.56
N GLY A 165 12.39 2.95 -27.67
CA GLY A 165 12.56 1.50 -27.88
C GLY A 165 11.71 0.93 -29.02
N ILE A 166 10.48 1.46 -29.23
CA ILE A 166 9.63 1.04 -30.35
C ILE A 166 10.25 1.46 -31.70
N PHE A 167 10.77 2.68 -31.77
CA PHE A 167 11.28 3.27 -33.01
C PHE A 167 12.78 3.07 -33.23
N SER A 168 13.48 2.37 -32.33
CA SER A 168 14.94 2.18 -32.40
C SER A 168 15.41 1.36 -33.62
N GLY A 169 14.52 0.56 -34.23
CA GLY A 169 14.88 -0.33 -35.33
C GLY A 169 15.89 -1.44 -34.98
N GLN A 170 16.17 -1.65 -33.70
CA GLN A 170 17.12 -2.67 -33.23
C GLN A 170 16.58 -4.08 -33.46
N GLU A 171 17.47 -5.00 -33.82
CA GLU A 171 17.15 -6.42 -33.87
C GLU A 171 16.76 -6.93 -32.48
N ARG A 172 15.73 -7.74 -32.42
CA ARG A 172 15.19 -8.28 -31.16
C ARG A 172 15.47 -9.77 -31.09
N ILE A 173 16.25 -10.14 -30.10
CA ILE A 173 16.57 -11.54 -29.79
C ILE A 173 15.50 -12.03 -28.78
N LEU A 174 14.62 -12.93 -29.22
CA LEU A 174 13.64 -13.58 -28.39
C LEU A 174 14.01 -15.06 -28.25
N GLU A 175 14.28 -15.49 -27.04
CA GLU A 175 14.50 -16.90 -26.72
C GLU A 175 13.23 -17.48 -26.12
N SER A 176 12.71 -18.54 -26.73
CA SER A 176 11.56 -19.24 -26.14
C SER A 176 11.96 -19.86 -24.79
N PRO A 177 11.02 -19.89 -23.80
CA PRO A 177 11.28 -20.62 -22.57
C PRO A 177 11.66 -22.07 -22.88
N SER A 178 12.89 -22.43 -22.60
CA SER A 178 13.45 -23.78 -22.87
C SER A 178 13.45 -24.67 -21.63
N GLN A 179 13.07 -24.13 -20.48
CA GLN A 179 13.05 -24.81 -19.19
C GLN A 179 11.83 -25.74 -19.06
N GLY A 180 11.94 -26.72 -18.18
CA GLY A 180 10.80 -27.58 -17.83
C GLY A 180 9.65 -26.79 -17.18
N ALA A 181 8.44 -27.34 -17.24
CA ALA A 181 7.24 -26.65 -16.75
C ALA A 181 7.35 -26.15 -15.30
N TRP A 182 8.02 -26.91 -14.43
CA TRP A 182 8.23 -26.53 -13.03
C TRP A 182 9.20 -25.34 -12.91
N GLU A 183 10.29 -25.35 -13.63
CA GLU A 183 11.27 -24.27 -13.63
C GLU A 183 10.66 -22.98 -14.22
N GLY A 184 9.95 -23.11 -15.36
CA GLY A 184 9.20 -21.98 -15.90
C GLY A 184 8.16 -21.41 -14.94
N TRP A 185 7.46 -22.27 -14.20
CA TRP A 185 6.54 -21.84 -13.15
C TRP A 185 7.25 -21.10 -12.01
N THR A 186 8.42 -21.58 -11.56
CA THR A 186 9.20 -20.91 -10.49
C THR A 186 9.76 -19.57 -10.95
N ILE A 187 10.21 -19.44 -12.19
CA ILE A 187 10.62 -18.16 -12.79
C ILE A 187 9.43 -17.18 -12.81
N PHE A 188 8.26 -17.63 -13.29
CA PHE A 188 7.05 -16.83 -13.28
C PHE A 188 6.68 -16.32 -11.88
N THR A 189 6.69 -17.21 -10.87
CA THR A 189 6.36 -16.83 -9.48
C THR A 189 7.38 -15.87 -8.89
N GLY A 190 8.64 -15.92 -9.31
CA GLY A 190 9.69 -14.97 -8.91
C GLY A 190 9.43 -13.54 -9.40
N MET A 191 8.67 -13.36 -10.49
CA MET A 191 8.36 -12.04 -11.06
C MET A 191 7.07 -11.41 -10.50
N VAL A 192 6.37 -12.06 -9.58
CA VAL A 192 5.08 -11.59 -9.02
C VAL A 192 5.22 -10.27 -8.23
N LEU A 193 6.45 -9.82 -7.97
CA LEU A 193 6.75 -8.47 -7.48
C LEU A 193 6.06 -7.36 -8.31
N ALA A 194 5.72 -7.62 -9.57
CA ALA A 194 4.95 -6.71 -10.44
C ALA A 194 3.54 -6.35 -9.91
N LEU A 195 2.98 -7.16 -9.02
CA LEU A 195 1.69 -6.89 -8.38
C LEU A 195 1.78 -5.88 -7.23
N SER A 196 3.01 -5.38 -6.93
CA SER A 196 3.23 -4.40 -5.86
C SER A 196 2.27 -3.22 -5.98
N GLY A 197 1.56 -2.94 -4.91
CA GLY A 197 0.73 -1.75 -4.77
C GLY A 197 -0.72 -1.88 -5.24
N VAL A 198 -1.12 -2.95 -5.93
CA VAL A 198 -2.51 -3.11 -6.37
C VAL A 198 -3.49 -3.17 -5.18
N GLU A 199 -3.05 -3.73 -4.06
CA GLU A 199 -3.82 -3.85 -2.83
C GLU A 199 -4.00 -2.52 -2.08
N ALA A 200 -3.13 -1.54 -2.34
CA ALA A 200 -3.17 -0.24 -1.67
C ALA A 200 -4.48 0.52 -1.94
N VAL A 201 -5.09 0.32 -3.11
CA VAL A 201 -6.36 0.98 -3.46
C VAL A 201 -7.49 0.61 -2.50
N ALA A 202 -7.56 -0.66 -2.05
CA ALA A 202 -8.61 -1.11 -1.14
C ALA A 202 -8.47 -0.47 0.26
N ASN A 203 -7.27 -0.04 0.63
CA ASN A 203 -7.03 0.67 1.89
C ASN A 203 -7.38 2.17 1.78
N MET A 204 -7.37 2.73 0.57
CA MET A 204 -7.70 4.14 0.32
C MET A 204 -9.20 4.41 0.14
N THR A 205 -10.04 3.38 -0.04
CA THR A 205 -11.49 3.57 -0.28
C THR A 205 -12.16 4.41 0.80
N GLY A 206 -11.74 4.31 2.06
CA GLY A 206 -12.28 5.08 3.19
C GLY A 206 -12.02 6.61 3.13
N VAL A 207 -11.08 7.08 2.31
CA VAL A 207 -10.78 8.51 2.11
C VAL A 207 -11.18 8.99 0.70
N MET A 208 -11.61 8.07 -0.17
CA MET A 208 -12.08 8.42 -1.51
C MET A 208 -13.43 9.16 -1.46
N ARG A 209 -13.58 10.13 -2.36
CA ARG A 209 -14.84 10.84 -2.53
C ARG A 209 -15.94 9.86 -2.90
N PRO A 210 -17.10 9.90 -2.24
CA PRO A 210 -18.23 9.06 -2.60
C PRO A 210 -18.69 9.30 -4.04
N ASP A 211 -19.25 8.26 -4.67
CA ASP A 211 -19.88 8.37 -5.98
C ASP A 211 -21.11 9.29 -5.90
N PRO A 212 -21.44 10.07 -6.95
CA PRO A 212 -22.56 11.03 -6.92
C PRO A 212 -23.92 10.42 -6.59
N ASP A 213 -24.11 9.14 -6.98
CA ASP A 213 -25.38 8.42 -6.80
C ASP A 213 -25.47 7.66 -5.47
N SER A 214 -24.51 7.85 -4.55
CA SER A 214 -24.48 7.17 -3.27
C SER A 214 -25.18 7.96 -2.16
N SER A 215 -25.93 7.26 -1.28
CA SER A 215 -26.51 7.89 -0.10
C SER A 215 -25.45 8.08 1.00
N PRO A 216 -25.61 9.09 1.87
CA PRO A 216 -24.73 9.30 3.02
C PRO A 216 -24.64 8.07 3.94
N ASP A 217 -25.74 7.32 4.11
CA ASP A 217 -25.81 6.13 4.96
C ASP A 217 -25.17 4.88 4.35
N LYS A 218 -25.03 4.86 3.01
CA LYS A 218 -24.41 3.76 2.26
C LYS A 218 -23.49 4.33 1.18
N PRO A 219 -22.31 4.84 1.57
CA PRO A 219 -21.37 5.42 0.63
C PRO A 219 -20.86 4.37 -0.34
N SER A 220 -20.82 4.69 -1.63
CA SER A 220 -20.14 3.91 -2.67
C SER A 220 -18.96 4.69 -3.20
N VAL A 221 -17.88 4.00 -3.52
CA VAL A 221 -16.69 4.56 -4.18
C VAL A 221 -16.32 3.76 -5.42
N HIS A 222 -17.23 2.91 -5.87
CA HIS A 222 -16.98 1.96 -6.96
C HIS A 222 -16.54 2.63 -8.26
N HIS A 223 -17.20 3.73 -8.67
CA HIS A 223 -16.86 4.45 -9.90
C HIS A 223 -15.52 5.17 -9.77
N GLN A 224 -15.24 5.77 -8.63
CA GLN A 224 -13.97 6.43 -8.36
C GLN A 224 -12.81 5.41 -8.38
N ALA A 225 -12.97 4.29 -7.65
CA ALA A 225 -11.97 3.23 -7.59
C ALA A 225 -11.74 2.59 -8.97
N ARG A 226 -12.82 2.28 -9.74
CA ARG A 226 -12.71 1.72 -11.08
C ARG A 226 -11.92 2.61 -12.04
N LYS A 227 -12.14 3.93 -12.00
CA LYS A 227 -11.39 4.88 -12.83
C LYS A 227 -9.92 4.94 -12.42
N ALA A 228 -9.64 5.00 -11.11
CA ALA A 228 -8.27 5.05 -10.61
C ALA A 228 -7.49 3.77 -10.93
N ILE A 229 -8.06 2.60 -10.62
CA ILE A 229 -7.46 1.29 -10.92
C ILE A 229 -7.28 1.12 -12.43
N GLY A 230 -8.32 1.41 -13.23
CA GLY A 230 -8.29 1.20 -14.68
C GLY A 230 -7.19 2.02 -15.36
N LEU A 231 -7.03 3.29 -14.98
CA LEU A 231 -5.99 4.15 -15.54
C LEU A 231 -4.58 3.62 -15.21
N VAL A 232 -4.31 3.33 -13.93
CA VAL A 232 -2.99 2.85 -13.49
C VAL A 232 -2.71 1.47 -14.06
N MET A 233 -3.69 0.56 -14.04
CA MET A 233 -3.55 -0.80 -14.58
C MET A 233 -3.20 -0.81 -16.07
N ILE A 234 -3.90 -0.01 -16.88
CA ILE A 234 -3.62 0.06 -18.31
C ILE A 234 -2.21 0.59 -18.55
N GLU A 235 -1.82 1.66 -17.85
CA GLU A 235 -0.47 2.23 -17.96
C GLU A 235 0.60 1.21 -17.53
N VAL A 236 0.45 0.60 -16.35
CA VAL A 236 1.42 -0.39 -15.83
C VAL A 236 1.54 -1.58 -16.78
N CYS A 237 0.43 -2.15 -17.24
CA CYS A 237 0.45 -3.29 -18.15
C CYS A 237 1.06 -2.93 -19.51
N LEU A 238 0.69 -1.79 -20.09
CA LEU A 238 1.18 -1.37 -21.40
C LEU A 238 2.68 -1.06 -21.38
N ILE A 239 3.11 -0.24 -20.42
CA ILE A 239 4.53 0.14 -20.31
C ILE A 239 5.39 -1.08 -19.96
N THR A 240 4.94 -1.96 -19.05
CA THR A 240 5.65 -3.20 -18.74
C THR A 240 5.77 -4.11 -19.97
N ALA A 241 4.73 -4.20 -20.81
CA ALA A 241 4.79 -4.98 -22.04
C ALA A 241 5.85 -4.42 -23.02
N ILE A 242 5.85 -3.10 -23.22
CA ILE A 242 6.81 -2.44 -24.12
C ILE A 242 8.24 -2.60 -23.60
N LEU A 243 8.47 -2.26 -22.32
CA LEU A 243 9.78 -2.41 -21.69
C LEU A 243 10.26 -3.87 -21.69
N GLY A 244 9.33 -4.81 -21.46
CA GLY A 244 9.62 -6.24 -21.58
C GLY A 244 10.11 -6.63 -22.98
N LEU A 245 9.44 -6.15 -24.03
CA LEU A 245 9.88 -6.39 -25.42
C LEU A 245 11.21 -5.69 -25.75
N MET A 246 11.52 -4.58 -25.09
CA MET A 246 12.80 -3.88 -25.27
C MET A 246 13.98 -4.66 -24.69
N ILE A 247 13.78 -5.57 -23.72
CA ILE A 247 14.84 -6.47 -23.22
C ILE A 247 15.47 -7.26 -24.37
N ALA A 248 14.67 -7.65 -25.36
CA ALA A 248 15.12 -8.42 -26.51
C ALA A 248 16.11 -7.68 -27.42
N GLY A 249 16.21 -6.35 -27.33
CA GLY A 249 17.22 -5.55 -28.03
C GLY A 249 18.42 -5.13 -27.18
N MET A 250 18.50 -5.58 -25.93
CA MET A 250 19.59 -5.22 -25.02
C MET A 250 20.78 -6.17 -25.19
N PRO A 251 22.03 -5.67 -25.05
CA PRO A 251 23.20 -6.53 -25.03
C PRO A 251 23.21 -7.42 -23.77
N LYS A 252 23.67 -8.67 -23.92
CA LYS A 252 23.65 -9.69 -22.85
C LYS A 252 24.46 -9.27 -21.61
N GLU A 253 25.50 -8.47 -21.80
CA GLU A 253 26.35 -7.94 -20.74
C GLU A 253 25.58 -7.06 -19.77
N SER A 254 24.52 -6.38 -20.24
CA SER A 254 23.64 -5.55 -19.41
C SER A 254 22.88 -6.37 -18.34
N PHE A 255 22.70 -7.68 -18.57
CA PHE A 255 21.94 -8.57 -17.68
C PHE A 255 22.69 -8.89 -16.38
N LEU A 256 23.99 -8.60 -16.32
CA LEU A 256 24.80 -8.76 -15.10
C LEU A 256 24.47 -7.70 -14.02
N HIS A 257 23.80 -6.61 -14.41
CA HIS A 257 23.45 -5.50 -13.53
C HIS A 257 21.94 -5.23 -13.58
N PRO A 258 21.13 -6.07 -12.91
CA PRO A 258 19.67 -5.96 -12.95
C PRO A 258 19.12 -4.76 -12.17
N GLU A 259 19.90 -4.22 -11.24
CA GLU A 259 19.55 -3.03 -10.48
C GLU A 259 19.49 -1.80 -11.40
N SER A 260 18.52 -0.93 -11.15
CA SER A 260 18.27 0.27 -11.97
C SER A 260 18.20 0.00 -13.49
N PHE A 261 17.64 -1.15 -13.89
CA PHE A 261 17.69 -1.63 -15.29
C PHE A 261 17.02 -0.66 -16.28
N LEU A 262 16.00 0.10 -15.88
CA LEU A 262 15.41 1.12 -16.74
C LEU A 262 16.37 2.25 -17.08
N ARG A 263 17.31 2.58 -16.18
CA ARG A 263 18.38 3.54 -16.45
C ARG A 263 19.36 2.99 -17.48
N THR A 264 19.73 1.71 -17.37
CA THR A 264 20.57 1.00 -18.35
C THR A 264 19.88 0.94 -19.72
N MET A 265 18.56 0.66 -19.76
CA MET A 265 17.79 0.71 -21.00
C MET A 265 17.78 2.12 -21.62
N ALA A 266 17.61 3.15 -20.79
CA ALA A 266 17.61 4.55 -21.24
C ALA A 266 18.94 4.96 -21.83
N ASP A 267 20.05 4.51 -21.24
CA ASP A 267 21.39 4.74 -21.77
C ASP A 267 21.57 4.09 -23.15
N HIS A 268 21.16 2.82 -23.28
CA HIS A 268 21.28 2.06 -24.52
C HIS A 268 20.40 2.61 -25.65
N TYR A 269 19.13 2.95 -25.40
CA TYR A 269 18.17 3.34 -26.45
C TYR A 269 18.21 4.83 -26.79
N ILE A 270 18.62 5.70 -25.87
CA ILE A 270 18.57 7.15 -26.05
C ILE A 270 19.93 7.80 -25.78
N GLY A 271 20.62 7.36 -24.71
CA GLY A 271 21.93 7.87 -24.31
C GLY A 271 22.03 8.35 -22.86
N PRO A 272 23.25 8.74 -22.43
CA PRO A 272 23.58 8.94 -21.02
C PRO A 272 22.82 10.11 -20.37
N THR A 273 22.50 11.16 -21.11
CA THR A 273 21.72 12.29 -20.58
C THR A 273 20.31 11.85 -20.20
N TYR A 274 19.66 11.03 -21.03
CA TYR A 274 18.33 10.54 -20.72
C TYR A 274 18.35 9.50 -19.60
N ALA A 275 19.38 8.65 -19.57
CA ALA A 275 19.61 7.72 -18.47
C ALA A 275 19.73 8.44 -17.12
N TRP A 276 20.39 9.59 -17.09
CA TRP A 276 20.44 10.42 -15.89
C TRP A 276 19.05 10.94 -15.49
N VAL A 277 18.25 11.43 -16.45
CA VAL A 277 16.88 11.87 -16.21
C VAL A 277 16.01 10.74 -15.67
N VAL A 278 16.07 9.54 -16.28
CA VAL A 278 15.39 8.34 -15.79
C VAL A 278 15.83 8.02 -14.36
N GLY A 279 17.15 8.05 -14.11
CA GLY A 279 17.71 7.79 -12.78
C GLY A 279 17.14 8.72 -11.71
N VAL A 280 17.13 10.04 -11.97
CA VAL A 280 16.60 11.02 -11.01
C VAL A 280 15.09 10.86 -10.82
N VAL A 281 14.33 10.80 -11.90
CA VAL A 281 12.85 10.79 -11.84
C VAL A 281 12.34 9.50 -11.19
N VAL A 282 12.86 8.34 -11.61
CA VAL A 282 12.47 7.04 -11.05
C VAL A 282 12.97 6.90 -9.61
N GLY A 283 14.20 7.35 -9.31
CA GLY A 283 14.73 7.35 -7.95
C GLY A 283 13.89 8.17 -6.98
N LEU A 284 13.47 9.39 -7.37
CA LEU A 284 12.58 10.22 -6.55
C LEU A 284 11.18 9.59 -6.38
N LEU A 285 10.64 8.96 -7.42
CA LEU A 285 9.37 8.24 -7.34
C LEU A 285 9.49 7.07 -6.35
N LEU A 286 10.58 6.31 -6.37
CA LEU A 286 10.86 5.23 -5.44
C LEU A 286 10.98 5.73 -3.98
N LEU A 287 11.63 6.88 -3.73
CA LEU A 287 11.65 7.49 -2.40
C LEU A 287 10.24 7.90 -1.92
N SER A 288 9.37 8.33 -2.84
CA SER A 288 7.95 8.55 -2.50
C SER A 288 7.24 7.25 -2.11
N ALA A 289 7.55 6.13 -2.77
CA ALA A 289 7.02 4.81 -2.41
C ALA A 289 7.48 4.38 -1.00
N VAL A 290 8.74 4.62 -0.62
CA VAL A 290 9.23 4.39 0.76
C VAL A 290 8.35 5.12 1.77
N ASN A 291 8.11 6.41 1.55
CA ASN A 291 7.27 7.20 2.45
C ASN A 291 5.83 6.67 2.52
N THR A 292 5.26 6.31 1.38
CA THR A 292 3.90 5.74 1.31
C THR A 292 3.81 4.41 2.08
N ALA A 293 4.81 3.54 1.95
CA ALA A 293 4.87 2.27 2.66
C ALA A 293 4.99 2.45 4.18
N ILE A 294 5.79 3.43 4.66
CA ILE A 294 5.88 3.77 6.09
C ILE A 294 4.51 4.25 6.60
N VAL A 295 3.86 5.18 5.91
CA VAL A 295 2.55 5.72 6.31
C VAL A 295 1.48 4.62 6.31
N ALA A 296 1.47 3.75 5.30
CA ALA A 296 0.53 2.63 5.20
C ALA A 296 0.74 1.61 6.34
N SER A 297 2.00 1.31 6.67
CA SER A 297 2.38 0.46 7.81
C SER A 297 1.85 1.00 9.13
N VAL A 298 2.08 2.29 9.38
CA VAL A 298 1.60 2.98 10.61
C VAL A 298 0.07 2.93 10.69
N ALA A 299 -0.61 3.25 9.59
CA ALA A 299 -2.07 3.26 9.54
C ALA A 299 -2.68 1.86 9.78
N LEU A 300 -2.07 0.82 9.20
CA LEU A 300 -2.52 -0.56 9.35
C LEU A 300 -2.36 -1.05 10.80
N LEU A 301 -1.17 -0.90 11.38
CA LEU A 301 -0.91 -1.33 12.76
C LEU A 301 -1.77 -0.55 13.77
N PHE A 302 -1.98 0.74 13.53
CA PHE A 302 -2.85 1.56 14.36
C PHE A 302 -4.32 1.11 14.27
N SER A 303 -4.82 0.80 13.07
CA SER A 303 -6.18 0.27 12.88
C SER A 303 -6.37 -1.07 13.60
N MET A 304 -5.41 -2.00 13.49
CA MET A 304 -5.43 -3.27 14.23
C MET A 304 -5.46 -3.05 15.75
N ALA A 305 -4.71 -2.05 16.23
CA ALA A 305 -4.71 -1.72 17.65
C ALA A 305 -6.04 -1.10 18.09
N GLN A 306 -6.66 -0.24 17.28
CA GLN A 306 -8.01 0.30 17.56
C GLN A 306 -9.05 -0.80 17.69
N ASP A 307 -8.95 -1.84 16.87
CA ASP A 307 -9.84 -3.00 16.90
C ASP A 307 -9.53 -3.99 18.04
N GLY A 308 -8.51 -3.70 18.86
CA GLY A 308 -8.11 -4.57 19.98
C GLY A 308 -7.28 -5.80 19.57
N ASP A 309 -6.83 -5.87 18.32
CA ASP A 309 -5.99 -6.96 17.80
C ASP A 309 -4.49 -6.76 18.09
N LEU A 310 -4.09 -5.58 18.55
CA LEU A 310 -2.72 -5.30 19.03
C LEU A 310 -2.75 -4.62 20.40
N PRO A 311 -1.64 -4.69 21.17
CA PRO A 311 -1.56 -4.10 22.51
C PRO A 311 -1.85 -2.59 22.51
N PRO A 312 -2.40 -2.03 23.63
CA PRO A 312 -2.73 -0.60 23.73
C PRO A 312 -1.56 0.36 23.45
N ALA A 313 -0.31 -0.09 23.63
CA ALA A 313 0.87 0.70 23.28
C ALA A 313 0.89 1.15 21.80
N PHE A 314 0.30 0.36 20.90
CA PHE A 314 0.19 0.70 19.48
C PHE A 314 -0.83 1.83 19.20
N ARG A 315 -1.67 2.21 20.18
CA ARG A 315 -2.59 3.38 20.09
C ARG A 315 -1.97 4.66 20.61
N MET A 316 -0.83 4.57 21.33
CA MET A 316 -0.21 5.73 21.97
C MET A 316 0.31 6.71 20.92
N LEU A 317 -0.16 7.95 20.99
CA LEU A 317 0.21 9.02 20.08
C LEU A 317 1.37 9.84 20.67
N ASN A 318 2.23 10.33 19.80
CA ASN A 318 3.22 11.33 20.17
C ASN A 318 2.56 12.73 20.31
N ARG A 319 3.35 13.78 20.64
CA ARG A 319 2.83 15.15 20.79
C ARG A 319 2.21 15.72 19.52
N GLN A 320 2.52 15.16 18.36
CA GLN A 320 2.04 15.56 17.05
C GLN A 320 0.83 14.72 16.56
N GLY A 321 0.36 13.78 17.39
CA GLY A 321 -0.78 12.93 17.08
C GLY A 321 -0.46 11.74 16.18
N VAL A 322 0.81 11.32 16.08
CA VAL A 322 1.25 10.15 15.30
C VAL A 322 1.47 8.95 16.24
N PRO A 323 0.97 7.74 15.87
CA PRO A 323 1.22 6.52 16.63
C PRO A 323 2.71 6.14 16.60
N TRP A 324 3.42 6.37 17.71
CA TRP A 324 4.88 6.25 17.73
C TRP A 324 5.39 4.80 17.71
N VAL A 325 4.68 3.84 18.34
CA VAL A 325 5.07 2.41 18.30
C VAL A 325 4.93 1.83 16.89
N PRO A 326 3.80 2.00 16.20
CA PRO A 326 3.69 1.67 14.78
C PRO A 326 4.76 2.33 13.91
N LEU A 327 5.09 3.60 14.16
CA LEU A 327 6.11 4.31 13.39
C LEU A 327 7.51 3.70 13.59
N ILE A 328 7.88 3.36 14.84
CA ILE A 328 9.14 2.66 15.10
C ILE A 328 9.19 1.33 14.33
N ALA A 329 8.14 0.53 14.39
CA ALA A 329 8.08 -0.73 13.66
C ALA A 329 8.20 -0.53 12.14
N ALA A 330 7.53 0.49 11.59
CA ALA A 330 7.56 0.83 10.16
C ALA A 330 8.91 1.38 9.69
N VAL A 331 9.80 1.80 10.57
CA VAL A 331 11.17 2.27 10.27
C VAL A 331 12.21 1.19 10.53
N VAL A 332 12.13 0.52 11.68
CA VAL A 332 13.15 -0.44 12.09
C VAL A 332 13.09 -1.72 11.26
N LEU A 333 11.90 -2.26 11.00
CA LEU A 333 11.79 -3.51 10.26
C LEU A 333 12.31 -3.43 8.81
N PRO A 334 12.06 -2.38 8.02
CA PRO A 334 12.70 -2.23 6.71
C PRO A 334 14.23 -2.18 6.77
N VAL A 335 14.81 -1.55 7.80
CA VAL A 335 16.26 -1.53 8.00
C VAL A 335 16.79 -2.93 8.28
N VAL A 336 16.12 -3.69 9.16
CA VAL A 336 16.48 -5.09 9.44
C VAL A 336 16.41 -5.95 8.17
N VAL A 337 15.39 -5.73 7.33
CA VAL A 337 15.25 -6.43 6.04
C VAL A 337 16.41 -6.09 5.11
N LEU A 338 16.79 -4.82 4.99
CA LEU A 338 17.92 -4.39 4.13
C LEU A 338 19.27 -4.99 4.57
N GLU A 339 19.48 -5.15 5.88
CA GLU A 339 20.71 -5.76 6.40
C GLU A 339 20.72 -7.28 6.24
N SER A 340 19.54 -7.93 6.31
CA SER A 340 19.41 -9.39 6.24
C SER A 340 19.28 -9.94 4.82
N ALA A 341 18.69 -9.18 3.89
CA ALA A 341 18.43 -9.59 2.52
C ALA A 341 19.05 -8.58 1.55
N ARG A 342 20.11 -9.01 0.87
CA ARG A 342 20.84 -8.16 -0.08
C ARG A 342 20.50 -8.51 -1.52
N GLY A 343 20.35 -7.47 -2.34
CA GLY A 343 20.07 -7.58 -3.77
C GLY A 343 18.58 -7.71 -4.11
N LEU A 344 18.29 -7.45 -5.38
CA LEU A 344 16.95 -7.35 -5.94
C LEU A 344 16.15 -8.66 -5.81
N GLU A 345 16.79 -9.82 -6.04
CA GLU A 345 16.12 -11.14 -5.98
C GLU A 345 15.68 -11.49 -4.56
N ALA A 346 16.57 -11.29 -3.58
CA ALA A 346 16.25 -11.60 -2.18
C ALA A 346 15.11 -10.73 -1.67
N LEU A 347 15.18 -9.41 -1.88
CA LEU A 347 14.10 -8.47 -1.49
C LEU A 347 12.81 -8.76 -2.27
N GLY A 348 12.90 -9.06 -3.56
CA GLY A 348 11.75 -9.44 -4.38
C GLY A 348 11.03 -10.69 -3.87
N SER A 349 11.77 -11.69 -3.41
CA SER A 349 11.21 -12.92 -2.84
C SER A 349 10.49 -12.67 -1.50
N LEU A 350 11.08 -11.85 -0.62
CA LEU A 350 10.45 -11.42 0.64
C LEU A 350 9.16 -10.63 0.39
N TYR A 351 9.15 -9.79 -0.64
CA TYR A 351 7.95 -9.06 -1.03
C TYR A 351 6.85 -10.01 -1.53
N ALA A 352 7.21 -10.90 -2.45
CA ALA A 352 6.27 -11.77 -3.14
C ALA A 352 5.47 -12.65 -2.18
N ILE A 353 6.07 -13.16 -1.10
CA ILE A 353 5.36 -13.99 -0.09
C ILE A 353 4.30 -13.19 0.66
N GLY A 354 4.59 -11.92 0.99
CA GLY A 354 3.65 -11.04 1.69
C GLY A 354 2.45 -10.68 0.82
N VAL A 355 2.72 -10.16 -0.39
CA VAL A 355 1.67 -9.64 -1.28
C VAL A 355 0.78 -10.75 -1.83
N THR A 356 1.37 -11.90 -2.25
CA THR A 356 0.58 -13.01 -2.78
C THR A 356 -0.34 -13.62 -1.72
N GLY A 357 0.17 -13.75 -0.49
CA GLY A 357 -0.62 -14.19 0.65
C GLY A 357 -1.75 -13.23 1.00
N ALA A 358 -1.46 -11.92 1.04
CA ALA A 358 -2.47 -10.90 1.32
C ALA A 358 -3.55 -10.85 0.24
N ILE A 359 -3.18 -10.86 -1.05
CA ILE A 359 -4.13 -10.85 -2.18
C ILE A 359 -4.94 -12.15 -2.18
N GLY A 360 -4.30 -13.31 -2.04
CA GLY A 360 -4.96 -14.61 -2.01
C GLY A 360 -5.98 -14.71 -0.88
N LEU A 361 -5.62 -14.26 0.31
CA LEU A 361 -6.51 -14.24 1.47
C LEU A 361 -7.66 -13.24 1.30
N ASN A 362 -7.40 -12.05 0.72
CA ASN A 362 -8.43 -11.04 0.46
C ASN A 362 -9.48 -11.57 -0.53
N LEU A 363 -9.02 -12.03 -1.70
CA LEU A 363 -9.92 -12.53 -2.74
C LEU A 363 -10.63 -13.83 -2.31
N GLY A 364 -9.92 -14.72 -1.60
CA GLY A 364 -10.50 -15.92 -1.03
C GLY A 364 -11.61 -15.58 -0.03
N SER A 365 -11.35 -14.67 0.90
CA SER A 365 -12.34 -14.22 1.88
C SER A 365 -13.56 -13.59 1.20
N CYS A 366 -13.36 -12.72 0.22
CA CYS A 366 -14.46 -12.12 -0.53
C CYS A 366 -15.27 -13.16 -1.32
N SER A 367 -14.60 -14.14 -1.96
CA SER A 367 -15.28 -15.16 -2.77
C SER A 367 -16.11 -16.13 -1.94
N LEU A 368 -15.69 -16.43 -0.72
CA LEU A 368 -16.39 -17.32 0.22
C LEU A 368 -17.52 -16.61 0.96
N ASP A 369 -17.47 -15.29 1.08
CA ASP A 369 -18.52 -14.53 1.78
C ASP A 369 -19.79 -14.45 0.92
N ARG A 370 -20.81 -15.21 1.33
CA ARG A 370 -22.12 -15.26 0.66
C ARG A 370 -22.97 -14.00 0.89
N SER A 371 -22.64 -13.17 1.87
CA SER A 371 -23.35 -11.92 2.12
C SER A 371 -23.01 -10.84 1.09
N LEU A 372 -21.87 -10.99 0.38
CA LEU A 372 -21.49 -10.09 -0.70
C LEU A 372 -22.29 -10.42 -1.97
N VAL A 373 -23.03 -9.43 -2.46
CA VAL A 373 -23.86 -9.56 -3.66
C VAL A 373 -22.97 -9.57 -4.90
N MET A 374 -22.70 -10.76 -5.45
CA MET A 374 -21.89 -11.00 -6.64
C MET A 374 -22.63 -11.89 -7.62
N LYS A 375 -22.44 -11.64 -8.94
CA LYS A 375 -22.87 -12.58 -9.98
C LYS A 375 -22.01 -13.85 -9.92
N GLY A 376 -22.58 -15.00 -10.30
CA GLY A 376 -21.88 -16.29 -10.24
C GLY A 376 -20.53 -16.29 -10.94
N TRP A 377 -20.44 -15.70 -12.15
CA TRP A 377 -19.18 -15.60 -12.89
C TRP A 377 -18.13 -14.73 -12.18
N GLN A 378 -18.55 -13.63 -11.51
CA GLN A 378 -17.64 -12.76 -10.74
C GLN A 378 -17.03 -13.54 -9.57
N ARG A 379 -17.87 -14.30 -8.87
CA ARG A 379 -17.43 -15.18 -7.78
C ARG A 379 -16.46 -16.25 -8.30
N ALA A 380 -16.76 -16.88 -9.43
CA ALA A 380 -15.91 -17.89 -10.04
C ALA A 380 -14.54 -17.32 -10.44
N VAL A 381 -14.49 -16.15 -11.08
CA VAL A 381 -13.23 -15.47 -11.43
C VAL A 381 -12.44 -15.11 -10.17
N MET A 382 -13.10 -14.56 -9.15
CA MET A 382 -12.44 -14.19 -7.88
C MET A 382 -11.89 -15.42 -7.16
N THR A 383 -12.64 -16.53 -7.11
CA THR A 383 -12.18 -17.81 -6.54
C THR A 383 -11.00 -18.38 -7.32
N GLY A 384 -11.08 -18.39 -8.65
CA GLY A 384 -9.99 -18.87 -9.51
C GLY A 384 -8.71 -18.04 -9.31
N THR A 385 -8.85 -16.71 -9.22
CA THR A 385 -7.71 -15.83 -8.93
C THR A 385 -7.14 -16.09 -7.52
N ALA A 386 -8.00 -16.27 -6.52
CA ALA A 386 -7.55 -16.59 -5.15
C ALA A 386 -6.77 -17.92 -5.13
N LEU A 387 -7.26 -18.96 -5.79
CA LEU A 387 -6.57 -20.25 -5.88
C LEU A 387 -5.21 -20.11 -6.59
N LEU A 388 -5.16 -19.35 -7.68
CA LEU A 388 -3.90 -19.06 -8.39
C LEU A 388 -2.91 -18.33 -7.47
N MET A 389 -3.36 -17.32 -6.71
CA MET A 389 -2.50 -16.61 -5.75
C MET A 389 -2.01 -17.51 -4.62
N VAL A 390 -2.85 -18.43 -4.13
CA VAL A 390 -2.45 -19.44 -3.15
C VAL A 390 -1.42 -20.41 -3.73
N ALA A 391 -1.59 -20.86 -4.97
CA ALA A 391 -0.62 -21.72 -5.65
C ALA A 391 0.74 -21.03 -5.79
N ILE A 392 0.76 -19.74 -6.19
CA ILE A 392 1.96 -18.92 -6.26
C ILE A 392 2.59 -18.80 -4.85
N TRP A 393 1.79 -18.46 -3.84
CA TRP A 393 2.25 -18.33 -2.46
C TRP A 393 2.90 -19.62 -1.93
N VAL A 394 2.27 -20.77 -2.15
CA VAL A 394 2.82 -22.08 -1.78
C VAL A 394 4.14 -22.35 -2.52
N THR A 395 4.22 -22.04 -3.81
CA THR A 395 5.45 -22.21 -4.59
C THR A 395 6.58 -21.37 -4.00
N ILE A 396 6.32 -20.09 -3.69
CA ILE A 396 7.32 -19.20 -3.08
C ILE A 396 7.72 -19.73 -1.69
N ALA A 397 6.77 -20.18 -0.88
CA ALA A 397 7.04 -20.72 0.45
C ALA A 397 7.98 -21.95 0.40
N VAL A 398 7.81 -22.81 -0.61
CA VAL A 398 8.63 -24.01 -0.79
C VAL A 398 9.99 -23.69 -1.42
N THR A 399 10.03 -22.83 -2.44
CA THR A 399 11.25 -22.55 -3.21
C THR A 399 12.15 -21.48 -2.56
N LYS A 400 11.57 -20.61 -1.73
CA LYS A 400 12.27 -19.50 -1.05
C LYS A 400 12.01 -19.56 0.47
N PRO A 401 12.60 -20.52 1.20
CA PRO A 401 12.31 -20.75 2.62
C PRO A 401 12.60 -19.54 3.52
N GLN A 402 13.55 -18.68 3.14
CA GLN A 402 13.83 -17.43 3.86
C GLN A 402 12.64 -16.45 3.80
N ALA A 403 11.97 -16.36 2.65
CA ALA A 403 10.78 -15.54 2.49
C ALA A 403 9.62 -16.07 3.34
N PHE A 404 9.42 -17.39 3.35
CA PHE A 404 8.42 -18.02 4.20
C PHE A 404 8.70 -17.78 5.69
N LEU A 405 9.96 -17.96 6.12
CA LEU A 405 10.37 -17.73 7.51
C LEU A 405 10.10 -16.28 7.94
N PHE A 406 10.43 -15.31 7.09
CA PHE A 406 10.13 -13.90 7.34
C PHE A 406 8.63 -13.66 7.56
N ALA A 407 7.78 -14.12 6.66
CA ALA A 407 6.33 -13.98 6.79
C ALA A 407 5.78 -14.73 8.02
N ALA A 408 6.29 -15.93 8.30
CA ALA A 408 5.90 -16.75 9.44
C ALA A 408 6.29 -16.08 10.78
N ILE A 409 7.49 -15.49 10.88
CA ILE A 409 7.91 -14.74 12.06
C ILE A 409 6.98 -13.54 12.30
N LEU A 410 6.73 -12.73 11.27
CA LEU A 410 5.84 -11.57 11.40
C LEU A 410 4.41 -12.00 11.80
N ALA A 411 3.86 -13.02 11.17
CA ALA A 411 2.55 -13.55 11.50
C ALA A 411 2.52 -14.13 12.92
N GLY A 412 3.54 -14.89 13.32
CA GLY A 412 3.68 -15.48 14.64
C GLY A 412 3.77 -14.42 15.75
N VAL A 413 4.66 -13.44 15.57
CA VAL A 413 4.80 -12.31 16.51
C VAL A 413 3.48 -11.53 16.63
N GLY A 414 2.82 -11.22 15.52
CA GLY A 414 1.57 -10.48 15.57
C GLY A 414 0.42 -11.27 16.22
N LEU A 415 0.31 -12.59 15.95
CA LEU A 415 -0.67 -13.44 16.64
C LEU A 415 -0.36 -13.55 18.13
N PHE A 416 0.91 -13.64 18.51
CA PHE A 416 1.33 -13.60 19.92
C PHE A 416 0.94 -12.27 20.59
N LEU A 417 1.22 -11.14 19.95
CA LEU A 417 0.84 -9.82 20.44
C LEU A 417 -0.68 -9.68 20.57
N ARG A 418 -1.45 -10.25 19.64
CA ARG A 418 -2.90 -10.29 19.71
C ARG A 418 -3.37 -11.08 20.94
N GLU A 419 -2.84 -12.28 21.14
CA GLU A 419 -3.19 -13.11 22.29
C GLU A 419 -2.84 -12.40 23.60
N ALA A 420 -1.67 -11.76 23.68
CA ALA A 420 -1.26 -10.97 24.83
C ALA A 420 -2.17 -9.74 25.07
N ALA A 421 -2.63 -9.08 24.00
CA ALA A 421 -3.58 -7.98 24.10
C ALA A 421 -4.94 -8.46 24.66
N GLN A 422 -5.44 -9.60 24.19
CA GLN A 422 -6.72 -10.15 24.64
C GLN A 422 -6.68 -10.66 26.08
N ARG A 423 -5.56 -11.26 26.51
CA ARG A 423 -5.39 -11.68 27.92
C ARG A 423 -5.36 -10.51 28.87
N ARG A 424 -4.75 -9.39 28.50
CA ARG A 424 -4.71 -8.16 29.32
C ARG A 424 -6.02 -7.36 29.23
N GLY A 425 -6.77 -7.45 28.15
CA GLY A 425 -8.09 -6.82 27.97
C GLY A 425 -9.22 -7.51 28.71
N GLY A 426 -8.97 -8.66 29.37
CA GLY A 426 -9.89 -9.30 30.30
C GLY A 426 -10.12 -8.50 31.62
N GLU A 427 -9.19 -7.59 31.98
CA GLU A 427 -9.50 -6.47 32.83
C GLU A 427 -10.20 -5.43 31.95
N LYS A 428 -11.52 -5.34 32.06
CA LYS A 428 -12.31 -4.26 31.51
C LYS A 428 -11.69 -2.93 31.93
N VAL A 429 -10.80 -2.35 31.10
CA VAL A 429 -10.81 -0.92 30.97
C VAL A 429 -12.21 -0.63 30.48
N GLU A 430 -13.08 -0.12 31.36
CA GLU A 430 -14.28 0.58 30.95
C GLU A 430 -13.85 1.40 29.75
N GLU A 431 -14.35 1.03 28.57
CA GLU A 431 -14.28 1.91 27.45
C GLU A 431 -14.79 3.25 28.00
N GLU A 432 -13.88 4.21 28.17
CA GLU A 432 -14.25 5.57 27.87
C GLU A 432 -14.68 5.51 26.40
N ARG A 433 -15.90 5.07 26.19
CA ARG A 433 -16.61 5.27 24.96
C ARG A 433 -16.47 6.76 24.74
N ILE A 434 -15.59 7.14 23.81
CA ILE A 434 -15.87 8.29 22.98
C ILE A 434 -17.20 7.88 22.36
N VAL A 435 -18.27 8.21 23.07
CA VAL A 435 -19.64 8.03 22.60
C VAL A 435 -19.61 8.73 21.25
N PRO A 436 -19.77 8.02 20.12
CA PRO A 436 -20.10 8.72 18.90
C PRO A 436 -21.34 9.49 19.35
N LEU A 437 -21.34 10.79 19.22
CA LEU A 437 -22.50 11.62 19.46
C LEU A 437 -23.60 11.25 18.43
N GLY A 438 -24.12 10.03 18.54
CA GLY A 438 -25.51 9.76 18.35
C GLY A 438 -26.14 10.44 19.55
N VAL A 439 -26.72 11.59 19.33
CA VAL A 439 -27.45 12.36 20.34
C VAL A 439 -28.42 11.37 20.97
N LYS A 440 -28.08 10.83 22.16
CA LYS A 440 -29.04 10.10 22.95
C LYS A 440 -30.27 11.01 23.10
N GLU A 441 -31.46 10.44 23.11
CA GLU A 441 -32.68 11.19 23.26
C GLU A 441 -32.67 12.12 24.50
N GLU A 442 -31.90 11.75 25.55
CA GLU A 442 -31.60 12.62 26.69
C GLU A 442 -30.87 13.91 26.32
N ALA A 443 -29.95 13.88 25.34
CA ALA A 443 -29.29 15.11 24.86
C ALA A 443 -30.25 15.96 23.97
N LYS A 444 -31.29 15.36 23.38
CA LYS A 444 -32.36 16.11 22.69
C LYS A 444 -33.25 16.83 23.69
N GLN A 445 -33.53 16.26 24.86
CA GLN A 445 -34.26 16.94 25.93
C GLN A 445 -33.41 18.07 26.55
N ASP A 446 -32.13 17.84 26.81
CA ASP A 446 -31.19 18.88 27.27
C ASP A 446 -30.96 20.02 26.24
N LEU A 447 -31.23 19.76 24.97
CA LEU A 447 -31.17 20.76 23.90
C LEU A 447 -32.39 21.70 23.90
N ALA A 448 -33.44 21.37 24.60
CA ALA A 448 -34.69 22.16 24.68
C ALA A 448 -34.69 23.16 25.84
N GLU A 449 -33.77 23.06 26.80
CA GLU A 449 -33.70 24.02 27.93
C GLU A 449 -32.90 25.29 27.55
N ASP A 450 -33.45 26.44 27.93
CA ASP A 450 -33.02 27.79 27.56
C ASP A 450 -31.79 28.24 28.38
N GLY A 451 -30.64 27.66 28.15
CA GLY A 451 -29.33 28.03 28.75
C GLY A 451 -28.29 28.26 27.67
N GLY A 452 -27.51 29.33 27.78
CA GLY A 452 -26.39 29.61 26.84
C GLY A 452 -25.46 28.41 26.72
N ARG A 453 -24.99 28.11 25.51
CA ARG A 453 -24.13 26.97 25.18
C ARG A 453 -22.86 27.43 24.53
N ILE A 454 -21.73 26.91 24.98
CA ILE A 454 -20.40 27.23 24.42
C ILE A 454 -19.78 25.95 23.92
N LEU A 455 -19.52 25.85 22.62
CA LEU A 455 -18.80 24.77 21.98
C LEU A 455 -17.34 25.18 21.81
N VAL A 456 -16.41 24.40 22.34
CA VAL A 456 -14.98 24.65 22.25
C VAL A 456 -14.28 23.51 21.55
N ALA A 457 -13.65 23.80 20.41
CA ALA A 457 -12.71 22.88 19.80
C ALA A 457 -11.34 23.07 20.45
N ALA A 458 -10.84 22.07 21.16
CA ALA A 458 -9.57 22.16 21.86
C ALA A 458 -8.79 20.85 21.80
N HIS A 459 -7.48 20.97 21.55
CA HIS A 459 -6.54 19.88 21.66
C HIS A 459 -5.90 19.92 23.06
N GLY A 460 -6.64 19.41 24.06
CA GLY A 460 -6.26 19.49 25.48
C GLY A 460 -6.70 20.80 26.16
N MET A 461 -6.19 21.03 27.39
CA MET A 461 -6.53 22.21 28.20
C MET A 461 -5.77 23.46 27.73
N THR A 462 -6.14 23.98 26.57
CA THR A 462 -5.57 25.20 25.97
C THR A 462 -6.08 26.48 26.64
N ALA A 463 -5.46 27.62 26.29
CA ALA A 463 -5.94 28.95 26.72
C ALA A 463 -7.39 29.18 26.29
N SER A 464 -7.79 28.74 25.11
CA SER A 464 -9.15 28.79 24.59
C SER A 464 -10.12 27.95 25.42
N ALA A 465 -9.72 26.76 25.86
CA ALA A 465 -10.52 25.91 26.73
C ALA A 465 -10.73 26.54 28.12
N LYS A 466 -9.66 27.13 28.69
CA LYS A 466 -9.76 27.86 29.98
C LYS A 466 -10.65 29.08 29.87
N PHE A 467 -10.53 29.85 28.79
CA PHE A 467 -11.40 31.02 28.52
C PHE A 467 -12.86 30.60 28.39
N ALA A 468 -13.15 29.55 27.65
CA ALA A 468 -14.52 29.05 27.48
C ALA A 468 -15.13 28.56 28.78
N LEU A 469 -14.35 27.93 29.66
CA LEU A 469 -14.83 27.55 31.01
C LEU A 469 -15.11 28.75 31.89
N GLN A 470 -14.28 29.80 31.83
CA GLN A 470 -14.53 31.04 32.57
C GLN A 470 -15.79 31.76 32.05
N GLU A 471 -15.94 31.86 30.74
CA GLU A 471 -17.10 32.49 30.10
C GLU A 471 -18.41 31.74 30.40
N ALA A 472 -18.36 30.41 30.36
CA ALA A 472 -19.50 29.56 30.71
C ALA A 472 -19.91 29.75 32.19
N LYS A 473 -18.93 29.85 33.08
CA LYS A 473 -19.19 30.10 34.51
C LYS A 473 -19.82 31.47 34.75
N LEU A 474 -19.38 32.47 33.99
CA LEU A 474 -19.94 33.84 34.08
C LEU A 474 -21.39 33.93 33.53
N ARG A 475 -21.70 33.16 32.50
CA ARG A 475 -23.01 33.18 31.81
C ARG A 475 -23.97 32.10 32.29
N GLY A 476 -23.57 31.24 33.22
CA GLY A 476 -24.37 30.07 33.59
C GLY A 476 -24.63 29.11 32.44
N ALA A 477 -23.68 29.06 31.45
CA ALA A 477 -23.80 28.30 30.22
C ALA A 477 -23.16 26.91 30.36
N ARG A 478 -23.66 25.92 29.62
CA ARG A 478 -23.01 24.59 29.47
C ARG A 478 -21.90 24.66 28.46
N VAL A 479 -20.77 24.00 28.77
CA VAL A 479 -19.60 23.91 27.85
C VAL A 479 -19.48 22.50 27.27
N TYR A 480 -19.40 22.44 25.96
CA TYR A 480 -19.13 21.20 25.21
C TYR A 480 -17.73 21.26 24.64
N PHE A 481 -16.89 20.30 24.98
CA PHE A 481 -15.54 20.19 24.43
C PHE A 481 -15.53 19.26 23.22
N LEU A 482 -15.11 19.79 22.09
CA LEU A 482 -14.77 19.02 20.91
C LEU A 482 -13.25 18.79 20.91
N PHE A 483 -12.80 17.58 21.18
CA PHE A 483 -11.41 17.21 21.02
C PHE A 483 -11.12 16.97 19.55
N VAL A 484 -10.23 17.77 18.96
CA VAL A 484 -9.83 17.73 17.55
C VAL A 484 -8.46 17.07 17.41
#